data_ae8d84610d80fa3d778b787ca39d8832
#
_entry.id   ae8d84610d80fa3d778b787ca39d8832
#
_cell.length_a   1.000
_cell.length_b   1.000
_cell.length_c   1.000
_cell.angle_alpha   90.00
_cell.angle_beta   90.00
_cell.angle_gamma   90.00
#
_symmetry.space_group_name_H-M   'P 1'
#
loop_
_entity.id
_entity.type
_entity.pdbx_description
1 polymer ?
#
loop_
_entity_poly.entity_id
_entity_poly.type
_entity_poly.pdbx_seq_one_letter_code
_entity_poly.pdbx_strand_id
1 'polypeptide(L)'
;MKYFNNITETIGNTPLIKLNSITKSIKSDVFVKVESFNPGNSVKDRMAIKMIEDAEKEGKLKPGGTIVEGTSGNTGMGLALAAIVKGYNLICVSNDKQSKEKFDILRAMGAKVVVCPTDVEASDPRSYYSVSKRISLETKNSWYVNQYHNPSNTLAHYESTGPEIWDQTDGKIDHFLVGVGTGGTISGVGKFLKEKKSSVKVWGIDTYGSVFKKYHETGIFDKNEIYPYS
;
A
#
# COMPACT_ATOMS: atom_id res chain seq x y z
N MET A 1 8.51 -12.84 -29.75
CA MET A 1 8.54 -13.45 -28.42
C MET A 1 7.84 -12.52 -27.47
N LYS A 2 6.92 -13.01 -26.60
CA LYS A 2 6.31 -12.19 -25.55
C LYS A 2 7.04 -12.46 -24.24
N TYR A 3 7.67 -11.45 -23.67
CA TYR A 3 8.38 -11.54 -22.38
C TYR A 3 8.36 -10.19 -21.67
N PHE A 4 8.63 -10.20 -20.38
CA PHE A 4 8.83 -9.00 -19.58
C PHE A 4 10.34 -8.77 -19.39
N ASN A 5 10.79 -7.52 -19.43
CA ASN A 5 12.20 -7.19 -19.26
C ASN A 5 12.64 -7.29 -17.79
N ASN A 6 11.73 -7.10 -16.87
CA ASN A 6 11.98 -7.21 -15.44
C ASN A 6 10.69 -7.51 -14.67
N ILE A 7 10.84 -7.86 -13.41
CA ILE A 7 9.73 -8.31 -12.57
C ILE A 7 8.69 -7.21 -12.28
N THR A 8 9.05 -5.92 -12.32
CA THR A 8 8.09 -4.85 -12.03
C THR A 8 7.06 -4.66 -13.15
N GLU A 9 7.37 -5.11 -14.38
CA GLU A 9 6.43 -5.11 -15.50
C GLU A 9 5.28 -6.12 -15.32
N THR A 10 5.38 -7.02 -14.37
CA THR A 10 4.32 -7.99 -14.03
C THR A 10 3.37 -7.49 -12.95
N ILE A 11 3.59 -6.29 -12.41
CA ILE A 11 2.72 -5.69 -11.41
C ILE A 11 1.39 -5.31 -12.06
N GLY A 12 0.30 -5.67 -11.39
CA GLY A 12 -1.05 -5.41 -11.91
C GLY A 12 -1.58 -6.56 -12.77
N ASN A 13 -2.65 -6.28 -13.50
CA ASN A 13 -3.40 -7.27 -14.28
C ASN A 13 -3.74 -8.54 -13.48
N THR A 14 -3.98 -8.37 -12.19
CA THR A 14 -4.28 -9.45 -11.27
C THR A 14 -5.64 -10.08 -11.59
N PRO A 15 -5.82 -11.38 -11.34
CA PRO A 15 -7.07 -12.05 -11.68
C PRO A 15 -8.25 -11.58 -10.82
N LEU A 16 -9.42 -11.56 -11.45
CA LEU A 16 -10.71 -11.43 -10.78
C LEU A 16 -11.36 -12.81 -10.73
N ILE A 17 -11.61 -13.35 -9.53
CA ILE A 17 -12.11 -14.71 -9.33
C ILE A 17 -13.50 -14.67 -8.73
N LYS A 18 -14.46 -15.37 -9.37
CA LYS A 18 -15.82 -15.53 -8.83
C LYS A 18 -15.81 -16.50 -7.65
N LEU A 19 -16.44 -16.08 -6.56
CA LEU A 19 -16.66 -16.95 -5.40
C LEU A 19 -17.90 -17.84 -5.65
N ASN A 20 -17.78 -19.12 -5.32
CA ASN A 20 -18.83 -20.08 -5.57
C ASN A 20 -19.41 -20.69 -4.29
N SER A 21 -18.60 -21.34 -3.45
CA SER A 21 -19.10 -22.11 -2.31
C SER A 21 -19.66 -21.24 -1.19
N ILE A 22 -18.91 -20.21 -0.78
CA ILE A 22 -19.29 -19.32 0.33
C ILE A 22 -20.46 -18.40 -0.02
N THR A 23 -20.74 -18.21 -1.31
CA THR A 23 -21.76 -17.28 -1.82
C THR A 23 -23.03 -17.99 -2.30
N LYS A 24 -23.20 -19.29 -2.08
CA LYS A 24 -24.35 -20.07 -2.56
C LYS A 24 -25.71 -19.53 -2.15
N SER A 25 -25.80 -18.90 -0.98
CA SER A 25 -27.04 -18.30 -0.47
C SER A 25 -27.27 -16.85 -0.93
N ILE A 26 -26.33 -16.27 -1.65
CA ILE A 26 -26.36 -14.88 -2.12
C ILE A 26 -26.80 -14.88 -3.58
N LYS A 27 -27.79 -14.03 -3.92
CA LYS A 27 -28.30 -13.91 -5.31
C LYS A 27 -27.34 -13.15 -6.24
N SER A 28 -26.49 -12.31 -5.69
CA SER A 28 -25.52 -11.51 -6.45
C SER A 28 -24.25 -12.29 -6.69
N ASP A 29 -23.61 -12.04 -7.82
CA ASP A 29 -22.25 -12.52 -8.07
C ASP A 29 -21.25 -11.77 -7.20
N VAL A 30 -20.33 -12.50 -6.56
CA VAL A 30 -19.27 -11.94 -5.72
C VAL A 30 -17.93 -12.35 -6.31
N PHE A 31 -17.06 -11.37 -6.51
CA PHE A 31 -15.73 -11.55 -7.08
C PHE A 31 -14.66 -11.08 -6.12
N VAL A 32 -13.49 -11.69 -6.17
CA VAL A 32 -12.28 -11.30 -5.44
C VAL A 32 -11.20 -10.89 -6.44
N LYS A 33 -10.71 -9.66 -6.31
CA LYS A 33 -9.52 -9.19 -7.01
C LYS A 33 -8.29 -9.68 -6.25
N VAL A 34 -7.56 -10.66 -6.81
CA VAL A 34 -6.52 -11.40 -6.07
C VAL A 34 -5.17 -10.70 -6.19
N GLU A 35 -4.94 -9.70 -5.34
CA GLU A 35 -3.74 -8.87 -5.36
C GLU A 35 -2.46 -9.60 -4.88
N SER A 36 -2.58 -10.77 -4.28
CA SER A 36 -1.43 -11.64 -3.97
C SER A 36 -0.74 -12.23 -5.20
N PHE A 37 -1.30 -12.05 -6.39
CA PHE A 37 -0.65 -12.40 -7.66
C PHE A 37 0.36 -11.35 -8.14
N ASN A 38 0.42 -10.19 -7.52
CA ASN A 38 1.55 -9.29 -7.74
C ASN A 38 2.87 -9.95 -7.29
N PRO A 39 4.01 -9.63 -7.89
CA PRO A 39 5.28 -10.29 -7.62
C PRO A 39 5.78 -10.16 -6.17
N GLY A 40 5.41 -9.08 -5.46
CA GLY A 40 5.63 -8.90 -4.01
C GLY A 40 4.48 -9.40 -3.15
N ASN A 41 3.56 -10.18 -3.72
CA ASN A 41 2.43 -10.84 -3.07
C ASN A 41 1.38 -9.88 -2.46
N SER A 42 1.27 -8.65 -2.94
CA SER A 42 0.26 -7.73 -2.42
C SER A 42 -0.08 -6.56 -3.34
N VAL A 43 -1.18 -5.89 -3.02
CA VAL A 43 -1.60 -4.65 -3.65
C VAL A 43 -0.57 -3.51 -3.49
N LYS A 44 0.36 -3.63 -2.54
CA LYS A 44 1.36 -2.59 -2.26
C LYS A 44 2.42 -2.44 -3.34
N ASP A 45 2.62 -3.45 -4.18
CA ASP A 45 3.53 -3.37 -5.32
C ASP A 45 3.13 -2.23 -6.26
N ARG A 46 1.83 -2.07 -6.50
CA ARG A 46 1.28 -1.02 -7.37
C ARG A 46 1.64 0.38 -6.90
N MET A 47 1.41 0.66 -5.62
CA MET A 47 1.72 1.98 -5.08
C MET A 47 3.23 2.20 -4.93
N ALA A 48 4.00 1.16 -4.64
CA ALA A 48 5.44 1.27 -4.46
C ALA A 48 6.13 1.71 -5.75
N ILE A 49 5.85 1.03 -6.87
CA ILE A 49 6.44 1.42 -8.16
C ILE A 49 5.99 2.83 -8.59
N LYS A 50 4.70 3.16 -8.43
CA LYS A 50 4.17 4.48 -8.78
C LYS A 50 4.80 5.60 -7.96
N MET A 51 4.94 5.43 -6.64
CA MET A 51 5.58 6.43 -5.77
C MET A 51 7.04 6.67 -6.16
N ILE A 52 7.78 5.61 -6.51
CA ILE A 52 9.17 5.73 -6.97
C ILE A 52 9.23 6.47 -8.30
N GLU A 53 8.41 6.10 -9.28
CA GLU A 53 8.40 6.74 -10.60
C GLU A 53 8.01 8.22 -10.54
N ASP A 54 7.06 8.57 -9.71
CA ASP A 54 6.68 9.97 -9.52
C ASP A 54 7.79 10.75 -8.82
N ALA A 55 8.46 10.16 -7.81
CA ALA A 55 9.61 10.79 -7.15
C ALA A 55 10.80 10.99 -8.10
N GLU A 56 11.04 10.05 -9.04
CA GLU A 56 12.03 10.21 -10.11
C GLU A 56 11.68 11.38 -11.02
N LYS A 57 10.42 11.42 -11.52
CA LYS A 57 9.93 12.50 -12.39
C LYS A 57 10.00 13.89 -11.73
N GLU A 58 9.74 13.94 -10.43
CA GLU A 58 9.80 15.16 -9.64
C GLU A 58 11.24 15.54 -9.19
N GLY A 59 12.23 14.72 -9.50
CA GLY A 59 13.63 14.93 -9.11
C GLY A 59 13.90 14.75 -7.60
N LYS A 60 12.93 14.20 -6.85
CA LYS A 60 13.06 13.92 -5.40
C LYS A 60 13.93 12.68 -5.15
N LEU A 61 13.89 11.70 -6.04
CA LEU A 61 14.72 10.50 -6.02
C LEU A 61 15.67 10.52 -7.22
N LYS A 62 16.96 10.52 -6.96
CA LYS A 62 18.00 10.57 -8.01
C LYS A 62 18.65 9.19 -8.17
N PRO A 63 19.23 8.87 -9.35
CA PRO A 63 19.92 7.60 -9.59
C PRO A 63 20.90 7.24 -8.48
N GLY A 64 20.92 5.96 -8.06
CA GLY A 64 21.75 5.47 -6.96
C GLY A 64 21.36 5.98 -5.58
N GLY A 65 20.22 6.67 -5.46
CA GLY A 65 19.71 7.21 -4.20
C GLY A 65 19.25 6.14 -3.22
N THR A 66 18.88 6.58 -2.02
CA THR A 66 18.39 5.73 -0.94
C THR A 66 16.92 6.02 -0.67
N ILE A 67 16.09 5.00 -0.82
CA ILE A 67 14.66 5.04 -0.44
C ILE A 67 14.57 4.73 1.05
N VAL A 68 13.83 5.54 1.80
CA VAL A 68 13.58 5.33 3.24
C VAL A 68 12.09 5.27 3.49
N GLU A 69 11.62 4.24 4.18
CA GLU A 69 10.20 4.13 4.56
C GLU A 69 10.01 3.47 5.91
N GLY A 70 9.03 4.01 6.66
CA GLY A 70 8.49 3.41 7.87
C GLY A 70 7.52 2.28 7.53
N THR A 71 8.01 1.05 7.41
CA THR A 71 7.18 -0.09 7.02
C THR A 71 7.73 -1.40 7.54
N SER A 72 6.83 -2.27 7.89
CA SER A 72 7.16 -3.62 8.39
C SER A 72 6.69 -4.74 7.47
N GLY A 73 6.11 -4.42 6.32
CA GLY A 73 5.42 -5.43 5.55
C GLY A 73 5.43 -5.18 4.05
N ASN A 74 4.25 -5.34 3.47
CA ASN A 74 4.04 -5.39 2.02
C ASN A 74 4.54 -4.14 1.28
N THR A 75 4.47 -2.96 1.88
CA THR A 75 5.04 -1.76 1.25
C THR A 75 6.55 -1.87 1.09
N GLY A 76 7.25 -2.39 2.12
CA GLY A 76 8.68 -2.66 2.03
C GLY A 76 9.02 -3.66 0.93
N MET A 77 8.19 -4.69 0.74
CA MET A 77 8.37 -5.67 -0.35
C MET A 77 8.26 -5.03 -1.74
N GLY A 78 7.19 -4.26 -1.97
CA GLY A 78 7.02 -3.56 -3.24
C GLY A 78 8.14 -2.56 -3.52
N LEU A 79 8.58 -1.81 -2.49
CA LEU A 79 9.73 -0.90 -2.61
C LEU A 79 11.02 -1.66 -2.89
N ALA A 80 11.25 -2.83 -2.27
CA ALA A 80 12.44 -3.65 -2.49
C ALA A 80 12.51 -4.16 -3.93
N LEU A 81 11.41 -4.69 -4.48
CA LEU A 81 11.34 -5.12 -5.88
C LEU A 81 11.72 -3.98 -6.84
N ALA A 82 11.11 -2.81 -6.66
CA ALA A 82 11.37 -1.67 -7.51
C ALA A 82 12.80 -1.12 -7.32
N ALA A 83 13.31 -1.10 -6.08
CA ALA A 83 14.67 -0.66 -5.77
C ALA A 83 15.73 -1.52 -6.44
N ILE A 84 15.57 -2.86 -6.40
CA ILE A 84 16.47 -3.80 -7.08
C ILE A 84 16.51 -3.52 -8.58
N VAL A 85 15.34 -3.42 -9.22
CA VAL A 85 15.25 -3.22 -10.67
C VAL A 85 15.82 -1.86 -11.10
N LYS A 86 15.61 -0.82 -10.30
CA LYS A 86 15.99 0.56 -10.63
C LYS A 86 17.35 0.99 -10.05
N GLY A 87 18.05 0.12 -9.30
CA GLY A 87 19.38 0.38 -8.76
C GLY A 87 19.39 1.35 -7.57
N TYR A 88 18.38 1.32 -6.72
CA TYR A 88 18.29 2.11 -5.49
C TYR A 88 18.67 1.30 -4.25
N ASN A 89 19.19 1.99 -3.24
CA ASN A 89 19.28 1.43 -1.90
C ASN A 89 17.94 1.56 -1.18
N LEU A 90 17.66 0.65 -0.25
CA LEU A 90 16.43 0.68 0.54
C LEU A 90 16.73 0.55 2.03
N ILE A 91 16.13 1.42 2.83
CA ILE A 91 16.11 1.35 4.29
C ILE A 91 14.64 1.25 4.74
N CYS A 92 14.27 0.12 5.33
CA CYS A 92 12.99 -0.10 5.96
C CYS A 92 13.13 0.08 7.47
N VAL A 93 12.34 0.98 8.05
CA VAL A 93 12.27 1.18 9.49
C VAL A 93 10.97 0.59 10.01
N SER A 94 11.06 -0.31 10.97
CA SER A 94 9.92 -1.08 11.47
C SER A 94 9.88 -1.11 12.99
N ASN A 95 8.81 -1.64 13.55
CA ASN A 95 8.71 -1.87 14.97
C ASN A 95 8.99 -3.35 15.33
N ASP A 96 9.27 -3.60 16.59
CA ASP A 96 9.63 -4.92 17.13
C ASP A 96 8.46 -5.90 17.28
N LYS A 97 7.21 -5.47 17.04
CA LYS A 97 6.02 -6.35 17.02
C LYS A 97 5.95 -7.25 15.77
N GLN A 98 6.71 -6.92 14.74
CA GLN A 98 6.62 -7.65 13.47
C GLN A 98 7.37 -8.98 13.55
N SER A 99 6.86 -9.95 12.78
CA SER A 99 7.51 -11.26 12.74
C SER A 99 8.91 -11.19 12.14
N LYS A 100 9.79 -12.06 12.64
CA LYS A 100 11.17 -12.16 12.16
C LYS A 100 11.24 -12.43 10.65
N GLU A 101 10.33 -13.26 10.13
CA GLU A 101 10.27 -13.63 8.71
C GLU A 101 10.10 -12.41 7.79
N LYS A 102 9.33 -11.41 8.21
CA LYS A 102 9.16 -10.16 7.43
C LYS A 102 10.47 -9.40 7.31
N PHE A 103 11.26 -9.37 8.37
CA PHE A 103 12.57 -8.73 8.35
C PHE A 103 13.58 -9.52 7.52
N ASP A 104 13.56 -10.84 7.64
CA ASP A 104 14.48 -11.71 6.93
C ASP A 104 14.24 -11.65 5.42
N ILE A 105 12.98 -11.58 4.97
CA ILE A 105 12.65 -11.38 3.55
C ILE A 105 13.18 -10.04 3.04
N LEU A 106 12.94 -8.93 3.76
CA LEU A 106 13.43 -7.62 3.35
C LEU A 106 14.97 -7.59 3.27
N ARG A 107 15.65 -8.21 4.23
CA ARG A 107 17.12 -8.33 4.21
C ARG A 107 17.61 -9.18 3.04
N ALA A 108 16.93 -10.30 2.77
CA ALA A 108 17.26 -11.17 1.63
C ALA A 108 17.11 -10.42 0.29
N MET A 109 16.23 -9.43 0.22
CA MET A 109 16.06 -8.54 -0.92
C MET A 109 17.02 -7.32 -0.89
N GLY A 110 18.02 -7.32 -0.02
CA GLY A 110 19.04 -6.28 0.04
C GLY A 110 18.65 -5.01 0.82
N ALA A 111 17.48 -4.97 1.45
CA ALA A 111 17.10 -3.83 2.25
C ALA A 111 17.82 -3.80 3.61
N LYS A 112 18.25 -2.62 4.05
CA LYS A 112 18.65 -2.40 5.44
C LYS A 112 17.39 -2.27 6.30
N VAL A 113 17.28 -3.10 7.34
CA VAL A 113 16.14 -3.08 8.28
C VAL A 113 16.58 -2.50 9.61
N VAL A 114 15.91 -1.44 10.04
CA VAL A 114 16.08 -0.79 11.34
C VAL A 114 14.85 -1.10 12.17
N VAL A 115 15.04 -1.62 13.40
CA VAL A 115 13.94 -1.99 14.29
C VAL A 115 13.85 -1.00 15.45
N CYS A 116 12.66 -0.46 15.66
CA CYS A 116 12.32 0.52 16.69
C CYS A 116 11.37 -0.10 17.72
N PRO A 117 11.30 0.44 18.95
CA PRO A 117 10.32 -0.02 19.93
C PRO A 117 8.88 0.29 19.50
N THR A 118 7.95 -0.58 19.89
CA THR A 118 6.51 -0.38 19.63
C THR A 118 5.82 0.39 20.78
N ASP A 119 6.34 0.31 21.98
CA ASP A 119 5.77 0.85 23.21
C ASP A 119 5.97 2.36 23.38
N VAL A 120 6.08 3.08 22.27
CA VAL A 120 6.29 4.53 22.23
C VAL A 120 5.26 5.23 21.36
N GLU A 121 4.91 6.46 21.71
CA GLU A 121 4.02 7.28 20.90
C GLU A 121 4.65 7.65 19.54
N ALA A 122 3.81 7.97 18.56
CA ALA A 122 4.27 8.34 17.22
C ALA A 122 5.22 9.54 17.21
N SER A 123 5.05 10.47 18.17
CA SER A 123 5.88 11.67 18.34
C SER A 123 7.22 11.41 19.06
N ASP A 124 7.38 10.24 19.69
CA ASP A 124 8.64 9.87 20.38
C ASP A 124 9.80 9.81 19.37
N PRO A 125 10.98 10.35 19.69
CA PRO A 125 12.16 10.26 18.83
C PRO A 125 12.60 8.83 18.48
N ARG A 126 12.20 7.82 19.28
CA ARG A 126 12.47 6.41 19.05
C ARG A 126 11.42 5.73 18.19
N SER A 127 10.27 6.37 17.92
CA SER A 127 9.22 5.80 17.09
C SER A 127 9.73 5.55 15.68
N TYR A 128 9.23 4.51 15.03
CA TYR A 128 9.65 4.18 13.67
C TYR A 128 9.32 5.32 12.66
N TYR A 129 8.32 6.15 12.93
CA TYR A 129 8.03 7.35 12.14
C TYR A 129 9.13 8.41 12.26
N SER A 130 9.49 8.75 13.51
CA SER A 130 10.53 9.75 13.81
C SER A 130 11.90 9.29 13.31
N VAL A 131 12.22 8.01 13.51
CA VAL A 131 13.48 7.39 13.05
C VAL A 131 13.55 7.36 11.54
N SER A 132 12.47 7.00 10.83
CA SER A 132 12.45 7.01 9.36
C SER A 132 12.74 8.41 8.79
N LYS A 133 12.07 9.41 9.34
CA LYS A 133 12.26 10.81 8.94
C LYS A 133 13.70 11.27 9.22
N ARG A 134 14.24 10.96 10.40
CA ARG A 134 15.62 11.32 10.76
C ARG A 134 16.64 10.65 9.83
N ILE A 135 16.52 9.33 9.59
CA ILE A 135 17.42 8.60 8.68
C ILE A 135 17.39 9.23 7.29
N SER A 136 16.22 9.60 6.80
CA SER A 136 16.10 10.25 5.51
C SER A 136 16.81 11.61 5.48
N LEU A 137 16.76 12.41 6.55
CA LEU A 137 17.44 13.71 6.62
C LEU A 137 18.96 13.56 6.73
N GLU A 138 19.43 12.53 7.43
CA GLU A 138 20.86 12.29 7.67
C GLU A 138 21.56 11.55 6.51
N THR A 139 20.77 10.85 5.68
CA THR A 139 21.31 10.06 4.55
C THR A 139 21.42 10.92 3.30
N LYS A 140 22.61 11.08 2.78
CA LYS A 140 22.84 11.83 1.53
C LYS A 140 22.14 11.14 0.35
N ASN A 141 21.54 11.94 -0.53
CA ASN A 141 20.79 11.45 -1.69
C ASN A 141 19.70 10.43 -1.31
N SER A 142 18.88 10.76 -0.32
CA SER A 142 17.77 9.93 0.10
C SER A 142 16.41 10.58 -0.14
N TRP A 143 15.40 9.74 -0.19
CA TRP A 143 14.01 10.14 -0.32
C TRP A 143 13.15 9.36 0.67
N TYR A 144 12.35 10.09 1.48
CA TYR A 144 11.36 9.51 2.39
C TYR A 144 10.04 9.32 1.64
N VAL A 145 9.60 8.08 1.52
CA VAL A 145 8.40 7.71 0.75
C VAL A 145 7.13 8.27 1.37
N ASN A 146 6.99 8.14 2.70
CA ASN A 146 5.86 8.61 3.49
C ASN A 146 4.50 8.16 2.93
N GLN A 147 4.28 6.85 2.86
CA GLN A 147 3.13 6.22 2.22
C GLN A 147 1.76 6.75 2.70
N TYR A 148 1.67 7.23 3.93
CA TYR A 148 0.40 7.75 4.48
C TYR A 148 0.02 9.13 3.92
N HIS A 149 0.98 9.93 3.50
CA HIS A 149 0.76 11.29 3.00
C HIS A 149 1.16 11.46 1.52
N ASN A 150 1.72 10.44 0.89
CA ASN A 150 2.13 10.50 -0.50
C ASN A 150 0.93 10.32 -1.44
N PRO A 151 0.56 11.34 -2.22
CA PRO A 151 -0.62 11.27 -3.10
C PRO A 151 -0.49 10.21 -4.19
N SER A 152 0.73 9.83 -4.59
CA SER A 152 0.96 8.76 -5.57
C SER A 152 0.46 7.40 -5.10
N ASN A 153 0.29 7.20 -3.79
CA ASN A 153 -0.37 6.01 -3.25
C ASN A 153 -1.82 5.89 -3.76
N THR A 154 -2.61 6.94 -3.62
CA THR A 154 -3.99 6.99 -4.13
C THR A 154 -4.01 6.97 -5.66
N LEU A 155 -3.11 7.70 -6.29
CA LEU A 155 -3.02 7.81 -7.76
C LEU A 155 -2.70 6.46 -8.41
N ALA A 156 -1.84 5.64 -7.82
CA ALA A 156 -1.55 4.28 -8.29
C ALA A 156 -2.83 3.44 -8.48
N HIS A 157 -3.74 3.53 -7.53
CA HIS A 157 -4.99 2.77 -7.59
C HIS A 157 -6.04 3.40 -8.50
N TYR A 158 -6.04 4.72 -8.62
CA TYR A 158 -6.89 5.43 -9.57
C TYR A 158 -6.49 5.12 -11.01
N GLU A 159 -5.19 5.07 -11.31
CA GLU A 159 -4.67 4.86 -12.66
C GLU A 159 -4.56 3.38 -13.06
N SER A 160 -4.54 2.43 -12.11
CA SER A 160 -4.38 1.01 -12.42
C SER A 160 -5.49 0.12 -11.87
N THR A 161 -5.63 0.00 -10.55
CA THR A 161 -6.55 -0.94 -9.91
C THR A 161 -8.01 -0.66 -10.26
N GLY A 162 -8.40 0.62 -10.27
CA GLY A 162 -9.75 1.05 -10.63
C GLY A 162 -10.12 0.69 -12.07
N PRO A 163 -9.32 1.09 -13.08
CA PRO A 163 -9.52 0.68 -14.47
C PRO A 163 -9.59 -0.84 -14.66
N GLU A 164 -8.67 -1.60 -14.07
CA GLU A 164 -8.69 -3.06 -14.18
C GLU A 164 -9.98 -3.67 -13.65
N ILE A 165 -10.46 -3.22 -12.47
CA ILE A 165 -11.73 -3.70 -11.92
C ILE A 165 -12.90 -3.35 -12.84
N TRP A 166 -12.92 -2.14 -13.36
CA TRP A 166 -13.97 -1.68 -14.27
C TRP A 166 -14.03 -2.53 -15.53
N ASP A 167 -12.89 -2.76 -16.16
CA ASP A 167 -12.79 -3.51 -17.41
C ASP A 167 -13.11 -5.00 -17.18
N GLN A 168 -12.59 -5.59 -16.10
CA GLN A 168 -12.84 -7.00 -15.74
C GLN A 168 -14.30 -7.29 -15.35
N THR A 169 -15.05 -6.26 -14.96
CA THR A 169 -16.48 -6.38 -14.64
C THR A 169 -17.40 -5.89 -15.76
N ASP A 170 -16.86 -5.53 -16.95
CA ASP A 170 -17.60 -4.87 -18.04
C ASP A 170 -18.41 -3.65 -17.55
N GLY A 171 -17.93 -2.94 -16.56
CA GLY A 171 -18.61 -1.82 -15.92
C GLY A 171 -19.88 -2.18 -15.12
N LYS A 172 -20.12 -3.47 -14.88
CA LYS A 172 -21.35 -3.95 -14.21
C LYS A 172 -21.25 -4.00 -12.69
N ILE A 173 -20.15 -3.52 -12.12
CA ILE A 173 -19.94 -3.46 -10.67
C ILE A 173 -20.95 -2.55 -9.98
N ASP A 174 -21.56 -3.04 -8.87
CA ASP A 174 -22.48 -2.27 -8.02
C ASP A 174 -21.88 -1.98 -6.64
N HIS A 175 -21.04 -2.86 -6.13
CA HIS A 175 -20.43 -2.75 -4.82
C HIS A 175 -18.93 -3.01 -4.90
N PHE A 176 -18.13 -2.12 -4.34
CA PHE A 176 -16.70 -2.29 -4.14
C PHE A 176 -16.41 -2.33 -2.64
N LEU A 177 -15.83 -3.44 -2.17
CA LEU A 177 -15.48 -3.66 -0.77
C LEU A 177 -13.97 -3.80 -0.65
N VAL A 178 -13.35 -3.09 0.31
CA VAL A 178 -11.89 -3.13 0.50
C VAL A 178 -11.52 -2.82 1.95
N GLY A 179 -10.48 -3.48 2.46
CA GLY A 179 -9.88 -3.15 3.76
C GLY A 179 -9.23 -1.77 3.74
N VAL A 180 -9.35 -1.04 4.84
CA VAL A 180 -8.79 0.31 5.00
C VAL A 180 -7.51 0.24 5.81
N GLY A 181 -6.38 0.59 5.19
CA GLY A 181 -5.08 0.78 5.85
C GLY A 181 -4.62 2.23 5.67
N THR A 182 -3.78 2.52 4.67
CA THR A 182 -3.36 3.89 4.32
C THR A 182 -4.46 4.71 3.65
N GLY A 183 -5.55 4.07 3.24
CA GLY A 183 -6.63 4.71 2.49
C GLY A 183 -6.42 4.79 0.97
N GLY A 184 -5.22 4.50 0.47
CA GLY A 184 -4.89 4.67 -0.96
C GLY A 184 -5.78 3.87 -1.89
N THR A 185 -5.99 2.58 -1.60
CA THR A 185 -6.80 1.70 -2.45
C THR A 185 -8.27 2.14 -2.49
N ILE A 186 -8.89 2.34 -1.31
CA ILE A 186 -10.31 2.75 -1.26
C ILE A 186 -10.53 4.10 -1.93
N SER A 187 -9.63 5.05 -1.71
CA SER A 187 -9.74 6.40 -2.28
C SER A 187 -9.52 6.40 -3.80
N GLY A 188 -8.46 5.72 -4.28
CA GLY A 188 -8.13 5.70 -5.71
C GLY A 188 -9.17 4.93 -6.53
N VAL A 189 -9.47 3.68 -6.14
CA VAL A 189 -10.48 2.86 -6.83
C VAL A 189 -11.87 3.48 -6.67
N GLY A 190 -12.22 3.90 -5.46
CA GLY A 190 -13.54 4.50 -5.17
C GLY A 190 -13.79 5.74 -6.02
N LYS A 191 -12.81 6.65 -6.13
CA LYS A 191 -12.89 7.83 -6.99
C LYS A 191 -13.12 7.44 -8.44
N PHE A 192 -12.27 6.55 -9.00
CA PHE A 192 -12.39 6.10 -10.38
C PHE A 192 -13.76 5.47 -10.68
N LEU A 193 -14.21 4.54 -9.84
CA LEU A 193 -15.48 3.87 -10.04
C LEU A 193 -16.69 4.83 -9.94
N LYS A 194 -16.65 5.79 -9.01
CA LYS A 194 -17.69 6.82 -8.87
C LYS A 194 -17.75 7.77 -10.06
N GLU A 195 -16.63 8.09 -10.69
CA GLU A 195 -16.59 8.88 -11.92
C GLU A 195 -17.18 8.11 -13.12
N LYS A 196 -16.96 6.79 -13.19
CA LYS A 196 -17.54 5.93 -14.23
C LYS A 196 -19.02 5.64 -14.02
N LYS A 197 -19.43 5.35 -12.77
CA LYS A 197 -20.80 4.98 -12.40
C LYS A 197 -21.07 5.50 -10.98
N SER A 198 -21.70 6.64 -10.86
CA SER A 198 -21.96 7.33 -9.57
C SER A 198 -22.72 6.47 -8.55
N SER A 199 -23.54 5.52 -9.03
CA SER A 199 -24.34 4.62 -8.20
C SER A 199 -23.53 3.49 -7.53
N VAL A 200 -22.28 3.23 -7.92
CA VAL A 200 -21.43 2.23 -7.25
C VAL A 200 -21.30 2.56 -5.78
N LYS A 201 -21.56 1.59 -4.92
CA LYS A 201 -21.36 1.73 -3.47
C LYS A 201 -19.95 1.29 -3.09
N VAL A 202 -19.23 2.13 -2.37
CA VAL A 202 -17.87 1.87 -1.89
C VAL A 202 -17.92 1.61 -0.38
N TRP A 203 -17.39 0.46 0.05
CA TRP A 203 -17.43 0.01 1.43
C TRP A 203 -16.01 -0.17 1.96
N GLY A 204 -15.67 0.55 3.02
CA GLY A 204 -14.46 0.31 3.79
C GLY A 204 -14.69 -0.79 4.83
N ILE A 205 -13.83 -1.80 4.85
CA ILE A 205 -13.79 -2.80 5.92
C ILE A 205 -12.73 -2.33 6.91
N ASP A 206 -13.17 -2.00 8.11
CA ASP A 206 -12.33 -1.44 9.14
C ASP A 206 -12.13 -2.41 10.29
N THR A 207 -10.98 -2.33 10.95
CA THR A 207 -10.66 -3.18 12.12
C THR A 207 -11.47 -2.73 13.32
N TYR A 208 -11.99 -3.67 14.09
CA TYR A 208 -12.63 -3.34 15.35
C TYR A 208 -11.65 -2.58 16.28
N GLY A 209 -12.09 -1.46 16.82
CA GLY A 209 -11.25 -0.56 17.62
C GLY A 209 -10.53 0.53 16.84
N SER A 210 -10.65 0.56 15.50
CA SER A 210 -10.18 1.67 14.68
C SER A 210 -11.10 2.88 14.81
N VAL A 211 -10.54 4.06 14.56
CA VAL A 211 -11.28 5.34 14.60
C VAL A 211 -11.86 5.75 13.25
N PHE A 212 -11.54 5.04 12.16
CA PHE A 212 -11.94 5.47 10.81
C PHE A 212 -13.45 5.53 10.62
N LYS A 213 -14.18 4.52 11.10
CA LYS A 213 -15.64 4.51 11.01
C LYS A 213 -16.25 5.73 11.70
N LYS A 214 -15.89 5.98 12.96
CA LYS A 214 -16.42 7.12 13.73
C LYS A 214 -16.04 8.44 13.06
N TYR A 215 -14.80 8.59 12.64
CA TYR A 215 -14.35 9.78 11.93
C TYR A 215 -15.13 10.02 10.63
N HIS A 216 -15.39 8.95 9.85
CA HIS A 216 -16.19 9.05 8.63
C HIS A 216 -17.64 9.47 8.90
N GLU A 217 -18.25 8.95 9.96
CA GLU A 217 -19.64 9.23 10.31
C GLU A 217 -19.84 10.60 10.98
N THR A 218 -18.87 11.08 11.75
CA THR A 218 -19.02 12.25 12.62
C THR A 218 -18.07 13.41 12.33
N GLY A 219 -16.97 13.17 11.61
CA GLY A 219 -15.87 14.13 11.44
C GLY A 219 -15.04 14.36 12.72
N ILE A 220 -15.30 13.61 13.80
CA ILE A 220 -14.62 13.78 15.09
C ILE A 220 -13.54 12.70 15.25
N PHE A 221 -12.32 13.14 15.52
CA PHE A 221 -11.20 12.28 15.86
C PHE A 221 -10.95 12.34 17.37
N ASP A 222 -11.17 11.23 18.07
CA ASP A 222 -10.89 11.11 19.50
C ASP A 222 -9.73 10.14 19.75
N LYS A 223 -8.61 10.67 20.24
CA LYS A 223 -7.42 9.87 20.55
C LYS A 223 -7.67 8.84 21.67
N ASN A 224 -8.62 9.07 22.56
CA ASN A 224 -8.91 8.16 23.67
C ASN A 224 -9.65 6.89 23.22
N GLU A 225 -10.16 6.88 21.99
CA GLU A 225 -10.88 5.74 21.41
C GLU A 225 -9.98 4.85 20.56
N ILE A 226 -8.69 5.22 20.39
CA ILE A 226 -7.72 4.36 19.72
C ILE A 226 -7.35 3.23 20.64
N TYR A 227 -7.69 2.00 20.26
CA TYR A 227 -7.21 0.83 20.99
C TYR A 227 -5.69 0.69 20.82
N PRO A 228 -4.94 0.41 21.91
CA PRO A 228 -3.47 0.35 21.86
C PRO A 228 -2.91 -0.75 20.94
N TYR A 229 -3.77 -1.56 20.36
CA TYR A 229 -3.39 -2.72 19.53
C TYR A 229 -4.01 -2.70 18.12
N SER A 230 -4.67 -1.60 17.72
CA SER A 230 -5.22 -1.45 16.36
C SER A 230 -4.14 -1.09 15.34
#